data_40f8c13355cdd599016b022e2b6ef07d
#
_entry.id   40f8c13355cdd599016b022e2b6ef07d
#
_cell.length_a   1.000
_cell.length_b   1.000
_cell.length_c   1.000
_cell.angle_alpha   90.00
_cell.angle_beta   90.00
_cell.angle_gamma   90.00
#
_symmetry.space_group_name_H-M   'P 1'
#
loop_
_entity.id
_entity.type
_entity.pdbx_description
1 polymer ?
#
loop_
_entity_poly.entity_id
_entity_poly.type
_entity_poly.pdbx_seq_one_letter_code
_entity_poly.pdbx_strand_id
1 'polypeptide(L)' 'MLTAIGAGIAVLSGIGAGVGIGNAAGKAVESIARQPEAAGEIRSTMLIGAALSEATAVYGFVIGVLIILFLG' A
#
# COMPACT_ATOMS: atom_id res chain seq x y z
N MET A 1 -6.57 23.44 -12.37
CA MET A 1 -6.89 23.39 -10.92
C MET A 1 -7.66 22.11 -10.56
N LEU A 2 -8.82 21.88 -11.15
CA LEU A 2 -9.60 20.68 -10.83
C LEU A 2 -8.86 19.40 -11.18
N THR A 3 -8.11 19.39 -12.28
CA THR A 3 -7.30 18.25 -12.67
C THR A 3 -6.24 17.91 -11.62
N ALA A 4 -5.57 18.94 -11.10
CA ALA A 4 -4.57 18.76 -10.06
C ALA A 4 -5.20 18.22 -8.76
N ILE A 5 -6.37 18.71 -8.41
CA ILE A 5 -7.10 18.25 -7.23
C ILE A 5 -7.53 16.79 -7.41
N GLY A 6 -8.05 16.46 -8.58
CA GLY A 6 -8.46 15.09 -8.89
C GLY A 6 -7.30 14.11 -8.82
N ALA A 7 -6.15 14.47 -9.39
CA ALA A 7 -4.95 13.65 -9.34
C ALA A 7 -4.46 13.47 -7.91
N GLY A 8 -4.48 14.54 -7.11
CA GLY A 8 -4.08 14.47 -5.71
C GLY A 8 -4.99 13.55 -4.90
N ILE A 9 -6.30 13.61 -5.12
CA ILE A 9 -7.26 12.73 -4.45
C ILE A 9 -7.02 11.28 -4.84
N ALA A 10 -6.75 11.01 -6.12
CA ALA A 10 -6.47 9.65 -6.60
C ALA A 10 -5.24 9.08 -5.90
N VAL A 11 -4.17 9.86 -5.77
CA VAL A 11 -2.94 9.42 -5.10
C VAL A 11 -3.16 9.24 -3.59
N LEU A 12 -4.01 10.06 -2.98
CA LEU A 12 -4.34 9.96 -1.57
C LEU A 12 -4.94 8.60 -1.21
N SER A 13 -5.54 7.89 -2.18
CA SER A 13 -6.09 6.55 -1.95
C SER A 13 -5.02 5.57 -1.44
N GLY A 14 -3.74 5.85 -1.68
CA GLY A 14 -2.64 5.03 -1.20
C GLY A 14 -2.40 5.11 0.30
N ILE A 15 -2.96 6.10 1.00
CA ILE A 15 -2.79 6.24 2.44
C ILE A 15 -3.29 4.99 3.17
N GLY A 16 -4.44 4.46 2.75
CA GLY A 16 -5.01 3.26 3.38
C GLY A 16 -4.06 2.07 3.29
N ALA A 17 -3.50 1.82 2.11
CA ALA A 17 -2.52 0.75 1.91
C ALA A 17 -1.27 0.99 2.76
N GLY A 18 -0.75 2.22 2.77
CA GLY A 18 0.45 2.55 3.54
C GLY A 18 0.26 2.33 5.03
N VAL A 19 -0.84 2.82 5.59
CA VAL A 19 -1.16 2.64 7.02
C VAL A 19 -1.39 1.16 7.32
N GLY A 20 -2.16 0.48 6.48
CA GLY A 20 -2.47 -0.94 6.68
C GLY A 20 -1.23 -1.81 6.61
N ILE A 21 -0.39 -1.64 5.59
CA ILE A 21 0.84 -2.40 5.44
C ILE A 21 1.82 -2.09 6.58
N GLY A 22 1.95 -0.82 6.97
CA GLY A 22 2.80 -0.42 8.08
C GLY A 22 2.37 -1.08 9.38
N ASN A 23 1.07 -1.10 9.67
CA ASN A 23 0.53 -1.76 10.83
C ASN A 23 0.76 -3.28 10.80
N ALA A 24 0.52 -3.89 9.64
CA ALA A 24 0.74 -5.33 9.45
C ALA A 24 2.22 -5.68 9.62
N ALA A 25 3.12 -4.87 9.07
CA ALA A 25 4.57 -5.09 9.21
C ALA A 25 5.00 -5.01 10.68
N GLY A 26 4.48 -4.04 11.44
CA GLY A 26 4.76 -3.94 12.86
C GLY A 26 4.32 -5.17 13.62
N LYS A 27 3.12 -5.67 13.34
CA LYS A 27 2.63 -6.90 13.96
C LYS A 27 3.40 -8.14 13.54
N ALA A 28 3.84 -8.21 12.28
CA ALA A 28 4.65 -9.31 11.79
C ALA A 28 6.01 -9.35 12.52
N VAL A 29 6.66 -8.22 12.68
CA VAL A 29 7.92 -8.11 13.40
C VAL A 29 7.75 -8.54 14.86
N GLU A 30 6.68 -8.09 15.51
CA GLU A 30 6.36 -8.46 16.88
C GLU A 30 6.12 -9.97 17.01
N SER A 31 5.39 -10.55 16.05
CA SER A 31 5.11 -11.98 16.05
C SER A 31 6.37 -12.81 15.85
N ILE A 32 7.28 -12.37 14.99
CA ILE A 32 8.57 -13.02 14.78
C ILE A 32 9.40 -12.99 16.07
N ALA A 33 9.37 -11.87 16.78
CA ALA A 33 10.07 -11.75 18.05
C ALA A 33 9.56 -12.75 19.10
N ARG A 34 8.25 -13.04 19.08
CA ARG A 34 7.64 -13.99 20.00
C ARG A 34 7.82 -15.44 19.55
N GLN A 35 7.83 -15.68 18.25
CA GLN A 35 7.92 -17.02 17.66
C GLN A 35 8.94 -17.01 16.53
N PRO A 36 10.25 -16.98 16.87
CA PRO A 36 11.30 -16.93 15.86
C PRO A 36 11.29 -18.12 14.90
N GLU A 37 10.79 -19.28 15.35
CA GLU A 37 10.69 -20.48 14.54
C GLU A 37 9.68 -20.34 13.40
N ALA A 38 8.74 -19.40 13.50
CA ALA A 38 7.73 -19.12 12.48
C ALA A 38 8.13 -17.94 11.56
N ALA A 39 9.34 -17.40 11.71
CA ALA A 39 9.76 -16.19 10.99
C ALA A 39 9.60 -16.29 9.49
N GLY A 40 9.96 -17.41 8.88
CA GLY A 40 9.85 -17.61 7.43
C GLY A 40 8.43 -17.58 6.95
N GLU A 41 7.53 -18.25 7.65
CA GLU A 41 6.11 -18.32 7.32
C GLU A 41 5.42 -16.97 7.50
N ILE A 42 5.72 -16.29 8.60
CA ILE A 42 5.16 -14.95 8.88
C ILE A 42 5.62 -13.96 7.81
N ARG A 43 6.90 -13.99 7.45
CA ARG A 43 7.44 -13.09 6.42
C ARG A 43 6.79 -13.35 5.07
N SER A 44 6.65 -14.60 4.66
CA SER A 44 6.05 -14.95 3.36
C SER A 44 4.60 -14.51 3.29
N THR A 45 3.82 -14.78 4.32
CA THR A 45 2.41 -14.39 4.39
C THR A 45 2.26 -12.86 4.37
N MET A 46 3.09 -12.17 5.12
CA MET A 46 3.09 -10.71 5.18
C MET A 46 3.42 -10.09 3.83
N LEU A 47 4.42 -10.63 3.12
CA LEU A 47 4.82 -10.12 1.81
C LEU A 47 3.70 -10.28 0.78
N ILE A 48 3.00 -11.40 0.79
CA ILE A 48 1.86 -11.62 -0.11
C ILE A 48 0.75 -10.62 0.17
N GLY A 49 0.38 -10.44 1.44
CA GLY A 49 -0.63 -9.49 1.83
C GLY A 49 -0.23 -8.05 1.51
N ALA A 50 1.02 -7.68 1.77
CA ALA A 50 1.54 -6.35 1.47
C ALA A 50 1.52 -6.07 -0.03
N ALA A 51 1.92 -7.03 -0.86
CA ALA A 51 1.93 -6.86 -2.31
C ALA A 51 0.52 -6.64 -2.85
N LEU A 52 -0.46 -7.42 -2.37
CA LEU A 52 -1.85 -7.26 -2.79
C LEU A 52 -2.44 -5.93 -2.33
N SER A 53 -2.11 -5.48 -1.14
CA SER A 53 -2.58 -4.18 -0.62
C SER A 53 -1.93 -3.02 -1.37
N GLU A 54 -0.64 -3.12 -1.68
CA GLU A 54 0.09 -2.08 -2.40
C GLU A 54 -0.46 -1.89 -3.81
N ALA A 55 -1.02 -2.94 -4.44
CA ALA A 55 -1.62 -2.84 -5.75
C ALA A 55 -2.72 -1.78 -5.80
N THR A 56 -3.48 -1.59 -4.72
CA THR A 56 -4.53 -0.57 -4.67
C THR A 56 -3.95 0.85 -4.72
N ALA A 57 -2.81 1.08 -4.07
CA ALA A 57 -2.11 2.36 -4.12
C ALA A 57 -1.56 2.62 -5.53
N VAL A 58 -1.06 1.57 -6.20
CA VAL A 58 -0.58 1.67 -7.58
C VAL A 58 -1.72 2.04 -8.53
N TYR A 59 -2.91 1.48 -8.34
CA TYR A 59 -4.09 1.85 -9.13
C TYR A 59 -4.42 3.34 -8.97
N GLY A 60 -4.39 3.87 -7.76
CA GLY A 60 -4.60 5.29 -7.51
C GLY A 60 -3.55 6.16 -8.18
N PHE A 61 -2.29 5.73 -8.15
CA PHE A 61 -1.19 6.42 -8.83
C PHE A 61 -1.41 6.45 -10.33
N VAL A 62 -1.77 5.32 -10.94
CA VAL A 62 -2.03 5.22 -12.38
C VAL A 62 -3.19 6.15 -12.78
N ILE A 63 -4.28 6.14 -12.02
CA ILE A 63 -5.41 7.02 -12.29
C ILE A 63 -4.99 8.49 -12.20
N GLY A 64 -4.17 8.86 -11.20
CA GLY A 64 -3.64 10.20 -11.06
C GLY A 64 -2.83 10.62 -12.28
N VAL A 65 -1.96 9.75 -12.78
CA VAL A 65 -1.17 10.00 -13.99
C VAL A 65 -2.08 10.19 -15.21
N LEU A 66 -3.08 9.31 -15.36
CA LEU A 66 -4.02 9.41 -16.48
C LEU A 66 -4.82 10.72 -16.44
N ILE A 67 -5.22 11.16 -15.26
CA ILE A 67 -5.93 12.44 -15.11
C ILE A 67 -5.05 13.58 -15.59
N ILE A 68 -3.78 13.60 -15.18
CA ILE A 68 -2.86 14.65 -15.57
C ILE A 68 -2.62 14.65 -17.08
N LEU A 69 -2.41 13.47 -17.67
CA LEU A 69 -2.05 13.35 -19.08
C LEU A 69 -3.23 13.59 -20.01
N PHE A 70 -4.42 13.15 -19.65
CA PHE A 70 -5.57 13.19 -20.56
C PHE A 70 -6.60 14.25 -20.24
N LEU A 71 -6.63 14.78 -19.03
CA LEU A 71 -7.57 15.84 -18.63
C LEU A 71 -6.86 17.16 -18.30
N GLY A 72 -5.57 17.10 -18.16
CA GLY A 72 -4.76 18.31 -17.90
C GLY A 72 -4.32 19.01 -19.17
#